data_299ffa250706071e3058dc22d9cd347f
#
_entry.id   299ffa250706071e3058dc22d9cd347f
#
_cell.length_a   1.000
_cell.length_b   1.000
_cell.length_c   1.000
_cell.angle_alpha   90.00
_cell.angle_beta   90.00
_cell.angle_gamma   90.00
#
_symmetry.space_group_name_H-M   'P 1'
#
loop_
_entity.id
_entity.type
_entity.pdbx_description
1 polymer ?
#
loop_
_entity_poly.entity_id
_entity_poly.type
_entity_poly.pdbx_seq_one_letter_code
_entity_poly.pdbx_strand_id
1 'polypeptide(L)'
;GEEKEMICTVTFNPSLDYIVSVDDFKLGLTNRTSSELMLPGGKGINVSTVLMNLGIENTALGFTAGFVGKEIIRRLHEMGVKSEFIQISEGVSRINLKLKSIDGTEINGAGPVISKDKVEELMKKLEELGEGDVLFLAGSIPSSMPDDMYEQIMARLDGKGVMIVVDATKDLLVNVCLLYTSD
;
A
#
# COMPACT_ATOMS: atom_id res chain seq x y z
N GLY A 1 -21.27 21.83 -9.82
CA GLY A 1 -21.09 20.41 -9.58
C GLY A 1 -20.48 20.22 -8.22
N GLU A 2 -21.07 19.36 -7.39
CA GLU A 2 -20.45 18.95 -6.12
C GLU A 2 -19.09 18.34 -6.46
N GLU A 3 -18.02 18.93 -5.97
CA GLU A 3 -16.70 18.33 -6.07
C GLU A 3 -16.73 17.06 -5.23
N LYS A 4 -16.56 15.91 -5.90
CA LYS A 4 -16.57 14.60 -5.25
C LYS A 4 -15.32 14.48 -4.37
N GLU A 5 -15.50 14.15 -3.09
CA GLU A 5 -14.43 13.92 -2.15
C GLU A 5 -13.49 12.81 -2.66
N MET A 6 -12.19 13.06 -2.56
CA MET A 6 -11.17 12.06 -2.92
C MET A 6 -10.78 11.22 -1.72
N ILE A 7 -10.65 9.94 -1.94
CA ILE A 7 -10.09 9.00 -0.96
C ILE A 7 -8.81 8.43 -1.54
N CYS A 8 -7.71 8.63 -0.85
CA CYS A 8 -6.39 8.13 -1.25
C CYS A 8 -5.80 7.23 -0.18
N THR A 9 -5.05 6.25 -0.61
CA THR A 9 -4.22 5.41 0.26
C THR A 9 -2.76 5.57 -0.13
N VAL A 10 -1.85 5.54 0.83
CA VAL A 10 -0.41 5.54 0.57
C VAL A 10 0.19 4.23 1.04
N THR A 11 0.89 3.56 0.13
CA THR A 11 1.74 2.41 0.41
C THR A 11 3.15 2.74 -0.08
N PHE A 12 4.08 3.01 0.83
CA PHE A 12 5.44 3.41 0.41
C PHE A 12 6.18 2.31 -0.33
N ASN A 13 5.96 1.06 0.06
CA ASN A 13 6.68 -0.08 -0.48
C ASN A 13 5.73 -1.24 -0.81
N PRO A 14 4.90 -1.10 -1.85
CA PRO A 14 3.99 -2.15 -2.27
C PRO A 14 4.77 -3.40 -2.71
N SER A 15 4.09 -4.53 -2.67
CA SER A 15 4.66 -5.82 -3.01
C SER A 15 3.78 -6.60 -3.98
N LEU A 16 4.41 -7.55 -4.64
CA LEU A 16 3.71 -8.68 -5.24
C LEU A 16 3.89 -9.86 -4.29
N ASP A 17 2.80 -10.31 -3.70
CA ASP A 17 2.82 -11.39 -2.72
C ASP A 17 2.63 -12.72 -3.42
N TYR A 18 3.62 -13.62 -3.28
CA TYR A 18 3.56 -15.00 -3.73
C TYR A 18 3.18 -15.87 -2.55
N ILE A 19 1.92 -16.30 -2.52
CA ILE A 19 1.32 -17.04 -1.42
C ILE A 19 1.25 -18.50 -1.81
N VAL A 20 1.98 -19.36 -1.11
CA VAL A 20 2.11 -20.76 -1.49
C VAL A 20 1.81 -21.68 -0.31
N SER A 21 1.32 -22.87 -0.64
CA SER A 21 1.30 -24.03 0.26
C SER A 21 2.26 -25.07 -0.24
N VAL A 22 3.00 -25.68 0.67
CA VAL A 22 3.92 -26.78 0.41
C VAL A 22 3.60 -27.90 1.39
N ASP A 23 3.22 -29.05 0.87
CA ASP A 23 2.97 -30.23 1.70
C ASP A 23 4.31 -30.80 2.17
N ASP A 24 4.43 -31.05 3.47
CA ASP A 24 5.62 -31.65 4.07
C ASP A 24 6.93 -30.90 3.72
N PHE A 25 6.96 -29.60 4.02
CA PHE A 25 8.14 -28.75 3.75
C PHE A 25 9.38 -29.27 4.49
N LYS A 26 10.49 -29.39 3.74
CA LYS A 26 11.78 -29.87 4.26
C LYS A 26 12.92 -28.94 3.89
N LEU A 27 13.67 -28.52 4.90
CA LEU A 27 14.88 -27.74 4.71
C LEU A 27 15.93 -28.56 3.94
N GLY A 28 16.67 -27.86 3.07
CA GLY A 28 17.78 -28.48 2.32
C GLY A 28 17.35 -29.35 1.14
N LEU A 29 16.06 -29.43 0.87
CA LEU A 29 15.50 -30.21 -0.24
C LEU A 29 14.72 -29.32 -1.20
N THR A 30 14.48 -29.83 -2.41
CA THR A 30 13.54 -29.21 -3.33
C THR A 30 12.13 -29.47 -2.86
N ASN A 31 11.40 -28.39 -2.60
CA ASN A 31 9.98 -28.44 -2.24
C ASN A 31 9.14 -27.96 -3.43
N ARG A 32 7.98 -28.56 -3.61
CA ARG A 32 7.05 -28.18 -4.66
C ARG A 32 5.76 -27.68 -4.06
N THR A 33 5.20 -26.63 -4.66
CA THR A 33 3.94 -26.05 -4.21
C THR A 33 2.77 -26.97 -4.52
N SER A 34 1.83 -27.07 -3.59
CA SER A 34 0.52 -27.68 -3.80
C SER A 34 -0.54 -26.66 -4.18
N SER A 35 -0.34 -25.40 -3.81
CA SER A 35 -1.17 -24.27 -4.26
C SER A 35 -0.34 -23.00 -4.36
N GLU A 36 -0.75 -22.14 -5.28
CA GLU A 36 -0.10 -20.85 -5.55
C GLU A 36 -1.15 -19.76 -5.76
N LEU A 37 -0.87 -18.57 -5.23
CA LEU A 37 -1.68 -17.38 -5.44
C LEU A 37 -0.75 -16.16 -5.46
N MET A 38 -0.97 -15.27 -6.43
CA MET A 38 -0.25 -13.99 -6.49
C MET A 38 -1.22 -12.84 -6.32
N LEU A 39 -0.94 -11.94 -5.36
CA LEU A 39 -1.76 -10.77 -5.09
C LEU A 39 -0.88 -9.53 -4.88
N PRO A 40 -1.35 -8.35 -5.30
CA PRO A 40 -0.74 -7.11 -4.86
C PRO A 40 -0.85 -6.99 -3.34
N GLY A 41 0.21 -6.55 -2.69
CA GLY A 41 0.28 -6.45 -1.24
C GLY A 41 0.81 -5.11 -0.76
N GLY A 42 0.67 -4.93 0.54
CA GLY A 42 0.94 -3.71 1.27
C GLY A 42 -0.32 -3.24 2.00
N LYS A 43 -0.17 -2.67 3.19
CA LYS A 43 -1.34 -2.31 4.02
C LYS A 43 -2.25 -1.28 3.34
N GLY A 44 -1.67 -0.25 2.72
CA GLY A 44 -2.46 0.74 1.98
C GLY A 44 -3.20 0.14 0.79
N ILE A 45 -2.56 -0.76 0.05
CA ILE A 45 -3.19 -1.50 -1.05
C ILE A 45 -4.33 -2.37 -0.53
N ASN A 46 -4.16 -3.01 0.62
CA ASN A 46 -5.23 -3.80 1.23
C ASN A 46 -6.43 -2.91 1.61
N VAL A 47 -6.18 -1.72 2.13
CA VAL A 47 -7.25 -0.72 2.39
C VAL A 47 -7.95 -0.36 1.08
N SER A 48 -7.21 -0.05 0.02
CA SER A 48 -7.80 0.27 -1.29
C SER A 48 -8.68 -0.85 -1.83
N THR A 49 -8.26 -2.09 -1.69
CA THR A 49 -9.00 -3.27 -2.13
C THR A 49 -10.30 -3.43 -1.33
N VAL A 50 -10.24 -3.28 0.00
CA VAL A 50 -11.43 -3.36 0.86
C VAL A 50 -12.41 -2.24 0.53
N LEU A 51 -11.95 -1.01 0.37
CA LEU A 51 -12.80 0.11 -0.03
C LEU A 51 -13.50 -0.16 -1.36
N MET A 52 -12.75 -0.67 -2.34
CA MET A 52 -13.31 -0.99 -3.66
C MET A 52 -14.36 -2.09 -3.59
N ASN A 53 -14.13 -3.12 -2.77
CA ASN A 53 -15.10 -4.19 -2.54
C ASN A 53 -16.38 -3.69 -1.87
N LEU A 54 -16.30 -2.58 -1.12
CA LEU A 54 -17.46 -1.89 -0.52
C LEU A 54 -18.11 -0.89 -1.48
N GLY A 55 -17.64 -0.79 -2.72
CA GLY A 55 -18.15 0.15 -3.71
C GLY A 55 -17.65 1.59 -3.52
N ILE A 56 -16.60 1.79 -2.74
CA ILE A 56 -16.01 3.10 -2.47
C ILE A 56 -14.81 3.31 -3.37
N GLU A 57 -14.93 4.24 -4.32
CA GLU A 57 -13.82 4.61 -5.19
C GLU A 57 -12.68 5.26 -4.41
N ASN A 58 -11.46 4.88 -4.73
CA ASN A 58 -10.27 5.45 -4.11
C ASN A 58 -9.07 5.34 -5.05
N THR A 59 -8.00 6.03 -4.72
CA THR A 59 -6.76 6.03 -5.50
C THR A 59 -5.59 5.58 -4.63
N ALA A 60 -4.88 4.56 -5.07
CA ALA A 60 -3.67 4.08 -4.41
C ALA A 60 -2.46 4.87 -4.87
N LEU A 61 -1.70 5.39 -3.94
CA LEU A 61 -0.45 6.13 -4.13
C LEU A 61 0.71 5.40 -3.46
N GLY A 62 1.90 5.72 -3.87
CA GLY A 62 3.14 5.16 -3.33
C GLY A 62 4.22 5.10 -4.40
N PHE A 63 5.15 4.17 -4.25
CA PHE A 63 6.29 4.02 -5.15
C PHE A 63 6.32 2.63 -5.76
N THR A 64 6.57 2.56 -7.07
CA THR A 64 6.74 1.28 -7.79
C THR A 64 7.99 1.32 -8.64
N ALA A 65 8.57 0.16 -8.90
CA ALA A 65 9.78 0.02 -9.72
C ALA A 65 9.75 -1.26 -10.55
N GLY A 66 10.32 -1.19 -11.74
CA GLY A 66 10.60 -2.31 -12.60
C GLY A 66 9.36 -3.13 -13.01
N PHE A 67 9.61 -4.35 -13.44
CA PHE A 67 8.54 -5.22 -13.95
C PHE A 67 7.55 -5.66 -12.85
N VAL A 68 8.00 -5.82 -11.62
CA VAL A 68 7.12 -6.16 -10.51
C VAL A 68 6.18 -5.00 -10.19
N GLY A 69 6.68 -3.77 -10.23
CA GLY A 69 5.84 -2.58 -10.08
C GLY A 69 4.75 -2.47 -11.13
N LYS A 70 5.08 -2.75 -12.38
CA LYS A 70 4.10 -2.79 -13.48
C LYS A 70 3.05 -3.87 -13.28
N GLU A 71 3.44 -5.03 -12.79
CA GLU A 71 2.51 -6.13 -12.51
C GLU A 71 1.58 -5.81 -11.34
N ILE A 72 2.07 -5.16 -10.31
CA ILE A 72 1.24 -4.66 -9.20
C ILE A 72 0.15 -3.73 -9.72
N ILE A 73 0.53 -2.75 -10.54
CA ILE A 73 -0.40 -1.78 -11.14
C ILE A 73 -1.44 -2.49 -12.03
N ARG A 74 -0.99 -3.43 -12.85
CA ARG A 74 -1.88 -4.18 -13.74
C ARG A 74 -2.94 -4.95 -12.95
N ARG A 75 -2.54 -5.64 -11.89
CA ARG A 75 -3.45 -6.42 -11.05
C ARG A 75 -4.42 -5.53 -10.28
N LEU A 76 -3.96 -4.39 -9.77
CA LEU A 76 -4.85 -3.41 -9.14
C LEU A 76 -5.90 -2.88 -10.12
N HIS A 77 -5.49 -2.57 -11.34
CA HIS A 77 -6.41 -2.13 -12.38
C HIS A 77 -7.47 -3.19 -12.70
N GLU A 78 -7.11 -4.46 -12.80
CA GLU A 78 -8.06 -5.56 -12.99
C GLU A 78 -9.04 -5.69 -11.82
N MET A 79 -8.63 -5.33 -10.62
CA MET A 79 -9.47 -5.31 -9.42
C MET A 79 -10.36 -4.05 -9.33
N GLY A 80 -10.24 -3.14 -10.29
CA GLY A 80 -10.98 -1.87 -10.32
C GLY A 80 -10.37 -0.77 -9.45
N VAL A 81 -9.17 -0.95 -8.90
CA VAL A 81 -8.48 0.03 -8.08
C VAL A 81 -7.70 0.98 -8.97
N LYS A 82 -7.98 2.28 -8.86
CA LYS A 82 -7.18 3.33 -9.50
C LYS A 82 -5.86 3.50 -8.77
N SER A 83 -4.79 3.74 -9.50
CA SER A 83 -3.47 3.97 -8.93
C SER A 83 -2.74 5.10 -9.63
N GLU A 84 -1.96 5.83 -8.87
CA GLU A 84 -1.09 6.90 -9.36
C GLU A 84 0.27 6.81 -8.66
N PHE A 85 0.91 5.66 -8.80
CA PHE A 85 2.22 5.41 -8.20
C PHE A 85 3.31 6.23 -8.86
N ILE A 86 4.26 6.71 -8.05
CA ILE A 86 5.48 7.35 -8.52
C ILE A 86 6.46 6.24 -8.90
N GLN A 87 6.93 6.28 -10.14
CA GLN A 87 7.86 5.28 -10.66
C GLN A 87 9.30 5.61 -10.24
N ILE A 88 9.95 4.59 -9.67
CA ILE A 88 11.38 4.61 -9.38
C ILE A 88 12.11 4.00 -10.57
N SER A 89 13.11 4.71 -11.08
CA SER A 89 13.83 4.31 -12.29
C SER A 89 14.78 3.13 -12.08
N GLU A 90 15.26 2.92 -10.86
CA GLU A 90 16.20 1.86 -10.52
C GLU A 90 15.60 0.88 -9.52
N GLY A 91 16.00 -0.37 -9.64
CA GLY A 91 15.51 -1.43 -8.77
C GLY A 91 14.18 -2.02 -9.22
N VAL A 92 13.60 -2.80 -8.36
CA VAL A 92 12.37 -3.56 -8.59
C VAL A 92 11.53 -3.54 -7.33
N SER A 93 10.22 -3.32 -7.48
CA SER A 93 9.27 -3.51 -6.38
C SER A 93 9.41 -4.92 -5.81
N ARG A 94 9.20 -5.06 -4.52
CA ARG A 94 9.48 -6.30 -3.81
C ARG A 94 8.50 -7.42 -4.15
N ILE A 95 9.02 -8.64 -4.12
CA ILE A 95 8.23 -9.88 -4.08
C ILE A 95 8.32 -10.40 -2.66
N ASN A 96 7.18 -10.69 -2.04
CA ASN A 96 7.10 -11.33 -0.74
C ASN A 96 6.64 -12.78 -0.92
N LEU A 97 7.34 -13.70 -0.29
CA LEU A 97 6.97 -15.11 -0.24
C LEU A 97 6.24 -15.40 1.08
N LYS A 98 5.01 -15.92 0.97
CA LYS A 98 4.20 -16.31 2.14
C LYS A 98 3.94 -17.80 2.10
N LEU A 99 4.46 -18.53 3.09
CA LEU A 99 4.32 -19.98 3.24
C LEU A 99 3.13 -20.25 4.16
N LYS A 100 1.96 -20.56 3.61
CA LYS A 100 0.73 -20.80 4.39
C LYS A 100 0.83 -22.03 5.29
N SER A 101 1.52 -23.06 4.84
CA SER A 101 1.62 -24.35 5.53
C SER A 101 2.61 -24.38 6.69
N ILE A 102 3.33 -23.28 6.94
CA ILE A 102 4.37 -23.18 7.98
C ILE A 102 4.11 -21.93 8.84
N ASP A 103 3.14 -22.02 9.74
CA ASP A 103 2.82 -21.04 10.79
C ASP A 103 3.00 -19.55 10.39
N GLY A 104 2.61 -19.18 9.17
CA GLY A 104 2.71 -17.80 8.70
C GLY A 104 4.15 -17.34 8.41
N THR A 105 5.04 -18.23 8.06
CA THR A 105 6.41 -17.88 7.66
C THR A 105 6.40 -17.04 6.41
N GLU A 106 7.09 -15.90 6.46
CA GLU A 106 7.21 -14.96 5.37
C GLU A 106 8.68 -14.63 5.07
N ILE A 107 8.98 -14.45 3.80
CA ILE A 107 10.27 -13.93 3.33
C ILE A 107 9.98 -12.70 2.51
N ASN A 108 10.33 -11.53 3.05
CA ASN A 108 9.97 -10.24 2.47
C ASN A 108 11.17 -9.62 1.76
N GLY A 109 10.96 -9.22 0.50
CA GLY A 109 11.95 -8.46 -0.25
C GLY A 109 12.09 -7.03 0.27
N ALA A 110 13.22 -6.40 -0.02
CA ALA A 110 13.51 -5.04 0.42
C ALA A 110 12.82 -3.96 -0.44
N GLY A 111 12.65 -4.21 -1.72
CA GLY A 111 12.16 -3.22 -2.67
C GLY A 111 13.19 -2.17 -3.07
N PRO A 112 12.78 -1.16 -3.85
CA PRO A 112 13.68 -0.13 -4.35
C PRO A 112 14.07 0.88 -3.25
N VAL A 113 15.19 1.56 -3.46
CA VAL A 113 15.59 2.72 -2.66
C VAL A 113 14.81 3.94 -3.12
N ILE A 114 14.19 4.64 -2.19
CA ILE A 114 13.39 5.83 -2.46
C ILE A 114 14.27 7.07 -2.21
N SER A 115 14.55 7.83 -3.27
CA SER A 115 15.31 9.07 -3.16
C SER A 115 14.49 10.21 -2.56
N LYS A 116 15.17 11.23 -2.03
CA LYS A 116 14.50 12.44 -1.52
C LYS A 116 13.65 13.14 -2.58
N ASP A 117 14.12 13.16 -3.82
CA ASP A 117 13.38 13.77 -4.94
C ASP A 117 12.05 13.06 -5.21
N LYS A 118 12.05 11.74 -5.11
CA LYS A 118 10.83 10.94 -5.27
C LYS A 118 9.87 11.11 -4.09
N VAL A 119 10.41 11.20 -2.88
CA VAL A 119 9.59 11.55 -1.69
C VAL A 119 8.93 12.91 -1.88
N GLU A 120 9.67 13.93 -2.35
CA GLU A 120 9.11 15.26 -2.60
C GLU A 120 8.06 15.24 -3.72
N GLU A 121 8.24 14.41 -4.73
CA GLU A 121 7.24 14.20 -5.79
C GLU A 121 5.92 13.65 -5.22
N LEU A 122 6.00 12.70 -4.28
CA LEU A 122 4.83 12.21 -3.55
C LEU A 122 4.20 13.32 -2.69
N MET A 123 5.01 14.10 -1.97
CA MET A 123 4.53 15.19 -1.12
C MET A 123 3.75 16.22 -1.92
N LYS A 124 4.24 16.61 -3.09
CA LYS A 124 3.54 17.54 -4.01
C LYS A 124 2.22 16.97 -4.48
N LYS A 125 2.17 15.68 -4.76
CA LYS A 125 0.94 15.00 -5.15
C LYS A 125 -0.09 15.00 -4.01
N LEU A 126 0.33 14.76 -2.78
CA LEU A 126 -0.54 14.82 -1.61
C LEU A 126 -1.05 16.23 -1.30
N GLU A 127 -0.30 17.27 -1.64
CA GLU A 127 -0.72 18.66 -1.48
C GLU A 127 -1.91 19.05 -2.38
N GLU A 128 -2.24 18.26 -3.39
CA GLU A 128 -3.44 18.44 -4.21
C GLU A 128 -4.73 18.09 -3.46
N LEU A 129 -4.63 17.37 -2.35
CA LEU A 129 -5.77 17.08 -1.48
C LEU A 129 -6.24 18.32 -0.73
N GLY A 130 -7.52 18.40 -0.46
CA GLY A 130 -8.16 19.53 0.20
C GLY A 130 -9.28 19.11 1.15
N GLU A 131 -10.11 20.08 1.50
CA GLU A 131 -11.20 19.91 2.45
C GLU A 131 -12.17 18.80 2.02
N GLY A 132 -12.48 17.90 2.95
CA GLY A 132 -13.35 16.74 2.74
C GLY A 132 -12.65 15.52 2.19
N ASP A 133 -11.42 15.62 1.71
CA ASP A 133 -10.65 14.48 1.23
C ASP A 133 -10.13 13.62 2.39
N VAL A 134 -9.92 12.34 2.11
CA VAL A 134 -9.43 11.35 3.09
C VAL A 134 -8.14 10.73 2.61
N LEU A 135 -7.17 10.66 3.50
CA LEU A 135 -5.87 10.06 3.24
C LEU A 135 -5.57 8.97 4.26
N PHE A 136 -5.40 7.74 3.78
CA PHE A 136 -4.94 6.61 4.60
C PHE A 136 -3.42 6.47 4.45
N LEU A 137 -2.71 6.56 5.57
CA LEU A 137 -1.28 6.27 5.67
C LEU A 137 -1.11 4.94 6.38
N ALA A 138 -0.72 3.91 5.64
CA ALA A 138 -0.68 2.56 6.18
C ALA A 138 0.59 1.80 5.77
N GLY A 139 1.09 0.97 6.67
CA GLY A 139 2.24 0.11 6.45
C GLY A 139 3.55 0.66 7.00
N SER A 140 4.60 -0.12 6.80
CA SER A 140 5.95 0.22 7.25
C SER A 140 6.59 1.31 6.38
N ILE A 141 7.46 2.09 7.01
CA ILE A 141 8.28 3.08 6.32
C ILE A 141 9.58 2.39 5.90
N PRO A 142 9.94 2.40 4.60
CA PRO A 142 11.21 1.84 4.14
C PRO A 142 12.41 2.51 4.82
N SER A 143 13.49 1.75 5.05
CA SER A 143 14.70 2.26 5.70
C SER A 143 15.39 3.40 4.92
N SER A 144 15.12 3.53 3.63
CA SER A 144 15.61 4.63 2.79
C SER A 144 14.86 5.95 3.00
N MET A 145 13.75 5.94 3.73
CA MET A 145 12.95 7.11 4.04
C MET A 145 13.11 7.51 5.52
N PRO A 146 12.87 8.78 5.89
CA PRO A 146 12.87 9.19 7.28
C PRO A 146 11.83 8.43 8.11
N ASP A 147 12.14 8.09 9.36
CA ASP A 147 11.26 7.37 10.30
C ASP A 147 9.97 8.15 10.60
N ASP A 148 10.06 9.48 10.54
CA ASP A 148 8.98 10.42 10.83
C ASP A 148 8.18 10.83 9.59
N MET A 149 8.20 10.00 8.55
CA MET A 149 7.57 10.34 7.26
C MET A 149 6.07 10.62 7.39
N TYR A 150 5.38 9.88 8.24
CA TYR A 150 3.94 10.12 8.48
C TYR A 150 3.69 11.47 9.14
N GLU A 151 4.51 11.84 10.12
CA GLU A 151 4.44 13.14 10.79
C GLU A 151 4.74 14.28 9.81
N GLN A 152 5.72 14.10 8.92
CA GLN A 152 6.02 15.08 7.87
C GLN A 152 4.83 15.29 6.91
N ILE A 153 4.15 14.22 6.52
CA ILE A 153 2.95 14.31 5.68
C ILE A 153 1.84 15.07 6.41
N MET A 154 1.59 14.71 7.67
CA MET A 154 0.56 15.39 8.48
C MET A 154 0.85 16.87 8.64
N ALA A 155 2.12 17.25 8.88
CA ALA A 155 2.53 18.64 8.97
C ALA A 155 2.34 19.39 7.65
N ARG A 156 2.67 18.76 6.53
CA ARG A 156 2.53 19.35 5.19
C ARG A 156 1.06 19.60 4.83
N LEU A 157 0.15 18.77 5.29
CA LEU A 157 -1.28 18.86 5.02
C LEU A 157 -2.06 19.59 6.12
N ASP A 158 -1.39 20.08 7.14
CA ASP A 158 -2.04 20.82 8.24
C ASP A 158 -2.82 22.02 7.72
N GLY A 159 -4.04 22.20 8.24
CA GLY A 159 -4.92 23.30 7.84
C GLY A 159 -5.62 23.14 6.49
N LYS A 160 -5.42 22.05 5.77
CA LYS A 160 -6.06 21.81 4.45
C LYS A 160 -7.43 21.12 4.56
N GLY A 161 -7.85 20.72 5.74
CA GLY A 161 -9.13 20.03 5.93
C GLY A 161 -9.16 18.58 5.44
N VAL A 162 -8.01 17.98 5.26
CA VAL A 162 -7.87 16.55 4.89
C VAL A 162 -7.99 15.70 6.14
N MET A 163 -8.86 14.69 6.11
CA MET A 163 -8.87 13.67 7.15
C MET A 163 -7.74 12.68 6.93
N ILE A 164 -6.80 12.61 7.85
CA ILE A 164 -5.66 11.68 7.77
C ILE A 164 -5.86 10.54 8.76
N VAL A 165 -5.84 9.33 8.21
CA VAL A 165 -5.97 8.09 8.97
C VAL A 165 -4.62 7.39 8.93
N VAL A 166 -3.96 7.30 10.07
CA VAL A 166 -2.72 6.55 10.20
C VAL A 166 -3.04 5.19 10.81
N ASP A 167 -2.88 4.14 10.03
CA ASP A 167 -3.09 2.78 10.50
C ASP A 167 -1.75 2.11 10.81
N ALA A 168 -1.46 2.03 12.08
CA ALA A 168 -0.46 1.10 12.59
C ALA A 168 -1.10 -0.22 13.06
N THR A 169 -2.44 -0.28 13.22
CA THR A 169 -3.18 -1.45 13.71
C THR A 169 -4.59 -1.54 13.12
N LYS A 170 -5.16 -2.76 13.07
CA LYS A 170 -6.54 -3.02 12.61
C LYS A 170 -7.61 -2.24 13.39
N ASP A 171 -7.37 -1.90 14.65
CA ASP A 171 -8.33 -1.21 15.51
C ASP A 171 -8.56 0.24 15.06
N LEU A 172 -7.57 0.90 14.46
CA LEU A 172 -7.70 2.24 13.91
C LEU A 172 -8.65 2.31 12.72
N LEU A 173 -8.63 1.31 11.83
CA LEU A 173 -9.57 1.22 10.70
C LEU A 173 -11.02 1.13 11.19
N VAL A 174 -11.28 0.33 12.22
CA VAL A 174 -12.62 0.19 12.81
C VAL A 174 -13.07 1.51 13.43
N ASN A 175 -12.21 2.20 14.14
CA ASN A 175 -12.53 3.48 14.77
C ASN A 175 -12.84 4.59 13.76
N VAL A 176 -12.15 4.60 12.63
CA VAL A 176 -12.41 5.57 11.56
C VAL A 176 -13.73 5.27 10.86
N CYS A 177 -14.02 4.01 10.56
CA CYS A 177 -15.31 3.62 10.00
C CYS A 177 -16.47 4.01 10.94
N LEU A 178 -16.28 3.92 12.26
CA LEU A 178 -17.29 4.33 13.26
C LEU A 178 -17.48 5.86 13.29
N LEU A 179 -16.43 6.65 13.06
CA LEU A 179 -16.52 8.11 12.96
C LEU A 179 -17.28 8.57 11.70
N TYR A 180 -17.17 7.81 10.61
CA TYR A 180 -17.85 8.11 9.34
C TYR A 180 -19.32 7.67 9.31
N THR A 181 -19.74 6.74 10.16
CA THR A 181 -21.12 6.21 10.20
C THR A 181 -21.98 6.82 11.30
N SER A 182 -21.47 7.82 12.04
CA SER A 182 -22.16 8.46 13.15
C SER A 182 -22.77 9.83 12.85
N ASP A 183 -22.90 10.23 11.57
CA ASP A 183 -23.67 11.41 11.13
C ASP A 183 -24.94 11.01 10.39
#